data_b06ba25a8b9d6a5290b6583f3cc10cda
#
_entry.id   b06ba25a8b9d6a5290b6583f3cc10cda
#
_cell.length_a   1.000
_cell.length_b   1.000
_cell.length_c   1.000
_cell.angle_alpha   90.00
_cell.angle_beta   90.00
_cell.angle_gamma   90.00
#
_symmetry.space_group_name_H-M   'P 1'
#
loop_
_entity.id
_entity.type
_entity.pdbx_description
1 polymer ?
#
loop_
_entity_poly.entity_id
_entity_poly.type
_entity_poly.pdbx_seq_one_letter_code
_entity_poly.pdbx_strand_id
1 'polypeptide(L)'
;LNLIAGALGEIYETSDMYPSFIKVAQEEGNKKAEFVFTRAKLAEAVHAELYMDAYNNIDAPTDEPYYLCPICGYIHKGDDFEKCPICFTPADKFRKF
;
A
#
# COMPACT_ATOMS: atom_id res chain seq x y z
N LEU A 1 -13.83 -14.46 3.08
CA LEU A 1 -14.30 -13.42 4.02
C LEU A 1 -13.16 -12.52 4.52
N ASN A 2 -12.00 -13.12 4.87
CA ASN A 2 -10.86 -12.33 5.37
C ASN A 2 -10.28 -11.40 4.33
N LEU A 3 -10.23 -11.82 3.07
CA LEU A 3 -9.72 -10.96 1.98
C LEU A 3 -10.65 -9.78 1.73
N ILE A 4 -11.96 -10.00 1.79
CA ILE A 4 -12.94 -8.92 1.64
C ILE A 4 -12.86 -7.94 2.79
N ALA A 5 -12.77 -8.43 4.03
CA ALA A 5 -12.63 -7.58 5.20
C ALA A 5 -11.35 -6.74 5.13
N GLY A 6 -10.23 -7.35 4.71
CA GLY A 6 -8.99 -6.63 4.49
C GLY A 6 -9.11 -5.56 3.43
N ALA A 7 -9.73 -5.88 2.29
CA ALA A 7 -9.93 -4.91 1.21
C ALA A 7 -10.79 -3.73 1.67
N LEU A 8 -11.86 -3.98 2.42
CA LEU A 8 -12.73 -2.90 2.92
C LEU A 8 -11.99 -1.99 3.89
N GLY A 9 -11.13 -2.54 4.76
CA GLY A 9 -10.30 -1.74 5.66
C GLY A 9 -9.33 -0.84 4.89
N GLU A 10 -8.66 -1.39 3.88
CA GLU A 10 -7.73 -0.61 3.05
C GLU A 10 -8.46 0.46 2.24
N ILE A 11 -9.65 0.15 1.73
CA ILE A 11 -10.47 1.12 1.00
C ILE A 11 -10.88 2.28 1.91
N TYR A 12 -11.31 1.98 3.14
CA TYR A 12 -11.63 3.02 4.12
C TYR A 12 -10.43 3.93 4.39
N GLU A 13 -9.26 3.34 4.64
CA GLU A 13 -8.04 4.09 4.91
C GLU A 13 -7.64 4.98 3.73
N THR A 14 -7.83 4.49 2.50
CA THR A 14 -7.48 5.22 1.28
C THR A 14 -8.47 6.33 0.96
N SER A 15 -9.77 6.08 1.10
CA SER A 15 -10.81 7.03 0.66
C SER A 15 -11.30 7.98 1.74
N ASP A 16 -11.19 7.61 3.02
CA ASP A 16 -11.74 8.42 4.12
C ASP A 16 -10.69 8.79 5.16
N MET A 17 -9.98 7.82 5.73
CA MET A 17 -9.08 8.06 6.86
C MET A 17 -7.89 8.94 6.48
N TYR A 18 -7.06 8.50 5.54
CA TYR A 18 -5.88 9.28 5.15
C TYR A 18 -6.21 10.60 4.46
N PRO A 19 -7.22 10.71 3.58
CA PRO A 19 -7.63 12.01 3.06
C PRO A 19 -8.01 13.01 4.16
N SER A 20 -8.69 12.55 5.21
CA SER A 20 -9.02 13.38 6.36
C SER A 20 -7.75 13.87 7.09
N PHE A 21 -6.79 12.98 7.32
CA PHE A 21 -5.51 13.34 7.96
C PHE A 21 -4.69 14.31 7.10
N ILE A 22 -4.67 14.10 5.79
CA ILE A 22 -3.97 14.97 4.85
C ILE A 22 -4.57 16.37 4.89
N LYS A 23 -5.90 16.47 4.92
CA LYS A 23 -6.60 17.75 5.00
C LYS A 23 -6.20 18.52 6.25
N VAL A 24 -6.20 17.86 7.41
CA VAL A 24 -5.80 18.49 8.68
C VAL A 24 -4.34 18.93 8.62
N ALA A 25 -3.45 18.09 8.08
CA ALA A 25 -2.03 18.45 7.95
C ALA A 25 -1.84 19.68 7.06
N GLN A 26 -2.61 19.78 5.98
CA GLN A 26 -2.58 20.95 5.10
C GLN A 26 -3.07 22.20 5.80
N GLU A 27 -4.17 22.10 6.54
CA GLU A 27 -4.74 23.23 7.30
C GLU A 27 -3.77 23.74 8.37
N GLU A 28 -3.02 22.83 8.99
CA GLU A 28 -2.02 23.17 10.01
C GLU A 28 -0.67 23.60 9.42
N GLY A 29 -0.51 23.50 8.10
CA GLY A 29 0.75 23.81 7.43
C GLY A 29 1.85 22.81 7.74
N ASN A 30 1.50 21.59 8.18
CA ASN A 30 2.46 20.54 8.52
C ASN A 30 2.82 19.71 7.28
N LYS A 31 3.80 20.18 6.54
CA LYS A 31 4.21 19.55 5.29
C LYS A 31 4.79 18.16 5.46
N LYS A 32 5.48 17.90 6.55
CA LYS A 32 6.06 16.60 6.84
C LYS A 32 4.96 15.55 7.08
N ALA A 33 3.94 15.91 7.86
CA ALA A 33 2.79 15.03 8.11
C ALA A 33 2.01 14.77 6.83
N GLU A 34 1.76 15.81 6.03
CA GLU A 34 1.10 15.70 4.73
C GLU A 34 1.83 14.68 3.83
N PHE A 35 3.15 14.80 3.75
CA PHE A 35 3.98 13.92 2.95
C PHE A 35 3.89 12.45 3.41
N VAL A 36 3.98 12.21 4.71
CA VAL A 36 3.88 10.86 5.28
C VAL A 36 2.50 10.25 5.04
N PHE A 37 1.43 11.00 5.29
CA PHE A 37 0.06 10.52 5.09
C PHE A 37 -0.23 10.25 3.62
N THR A 38 0.29 11.07 2.71
CA THR A 38 0.12 10.85 1.28
C THR A 38 0.77 9.54 0.83
N ARG A 39 1.96 9.26 1.30
CA ARG A 39 2.62 7.98 1.01
C ARG A 39 1.87 6.79 1.58
N ALA A 40 1.40 6.90 2.82
CA ALA A 40 0.61 5.85 3.45
C ALA A 40 -0.67 5.59 2.66
N LYS A 41 -1.36 6.63 2.23
CA LYS A 41 -2.55 6.52 1.40
C LYS A 41 -2.27 5.74 0.11
N LEU A 42 -1.17 6.06 -0.57
CA LEU A 42 -0.80 5.36 -1.81
C LEU A 42 -0.49 3.89 -1.57
N ALA A 43 0.20 3.57 -0.48
CA ALA A 43 0.48 2.18 -0.11
C ALA A 43 -0.80 1.41 0.19
N GLU A 44 -1.74 2.02 0.92
CA GLU A 44 -3.02 1.38 1.25
C GLU A 44 -3.87 1.13 0.01
N ALA A 45 -3.82 2.01 -0.99
CA ALA A 45 -4.52 1.79 -2.25
C ALA A 45 -3.98 0.55 -2.98
N VAL A 46 -2.67 0.34 -2.97
CA VAL A 46 -2.05 -0.86 -3.53
C VAL A 46 -2.47 -2.10 -2.75
N HIS A 47 -2.50 -2.02 -1.41
CA HIS A 47 -2.96 -3.13 -0.56
C HIS A 47 -4.39 -3.54 -0.91
N ALA A 48 -5.28 -2.58 -1.12
CA ALA A 48 -6.66 -2.88 -1.50
C ALA A 48 -6.72 -3.64 -2.82
N GLU A 49 -5.94 -3.24 -3.81
CA GLU A 49 -5.86 -3.93 -5.09
C GLU A 49 -5.35 -5.36 -4.95
N LEU A 50 -4.33 -5.56 -4.12
CA LEU A 50 -3.75 -6.89 -3.88
C LEU A 50 -4.75 -7.81 -3.17
N TYR A 51 -5.52 -7.29 -2.21
CA TYR A 51 -6.57 -8.07 -1.56
C TYR A 51 -7.64 -8.51 -2.56
N MET A 52 -8.08 -7.61 -3.44
CA MET A 52 -9.10 -7.93 -4.44
C MET A 52 -8.56 -8.89 -5.49
N ASP A 53 -7.31 -8.74 -5.90
CA ASP A 53 -6.66 -9.67 -6.83
C ASP A 53 -6.59 -11.07 -6.22
N ALA A 54 -6.17 -11.20 -4.97
CA ALA A 54 -6.12 -12.48 -4.28
C ALA A 54 -7.51 -13.11 -4.15
N TYR A 55 -8.53 -12.31 -3.86
CA TYR A 55 -9.91 -12.80 -3.79
C TYR A 55 -10.39 -13.33 -5.14
N ASN A 56 -10.14 -12.59 -6.20
CA ASN A 56 -10.58 -12.97 -7.55
C ASN A 56 -9.86 -14.23 -8.06
N ASN A 57 -8.70 -14.56 -7.51
CA ASN A 57 -7.87 -15.71 -7.92
C ASN A 57 -7.76 -16.77 -6.81
N ILE A 58 -8.72 -16.82 -5.90
CA ILE A 58 -8.66 -17.71 -4.74
C ILE A 58 -8.59 -19.18 -5.12
N ASP A 59 -9.21 -19.56 -6.24
CA ASP A 59 -9.22 -20.95 -6.74
C ASP A 59 -7.99 -21.27 -7.61
N ALA A 60 -7.19 -20.28 -7.96
CA ALA A 60 -6.01 -20.44 -8.80
C ALA A 60 -4.89 -19.51 -8.32
N PRO A 61 -4.39 -19.69 -7.08
CA PRO A 61 -3.35 -18.83 -6.54
C PRO A 61 -2.05 -18.96 -7.34
N THR A 62 -1.28 -17.86 -7.39
CA THR A 62 0.03 -17.88 -8.04
C THR A 62 1.13 -18.10 -7.01
N ASP A 63 2.30 -18.59 -7.48
CA ASP A 63 3.47 -18.79 -6.64
C ASP A 63 4.38 -17.56 -6.60
N GLU A 64 3.95 -16.45 -7.21
CA GLU A 64 4.74 -15.24 -7.23
C GLU A 64 5.00 -14.71 -5.82
N PRO A 65 6.25 -14.35 -5.49
CA PRO A 65 6.56 -13.82 -4.18
C PRO A 65 6.03 -12.39 -4.01
N TYR A 66 5.85 -11.99 -2.75
CA TYR A 66 5.52 -10.61 -2.39
C TYR A 66 6.74 -9.97 -1.74
N TYR A 67 6.92 -8.68 -2.00
CA TYR A 67 8.01 -7.89 -1.45
C TYR A 67 7.46 -6.68 -0.72
N LEU A 68 7.90 -6.47 0.50
CA LEU A 68 7.47 -5.36 1.34
C LEU A 68 8.53 -4.26 1.36
N CYS A 69 8.15 -3.04 1.01
CA CYS A 69 8.99 -1.87 1.22
C CYS A 69 9.04 -1.53 2.71
N PRO A 70 10.22 -1.54 3.35
CA PRO A 70 10.30 -1.30 4.78
C PRO A 70 10.12 0.18 5.17
N ILE A 71 10.06 1.07 4.19
CA ILE A 71 9.98 2.51 4.42
C ILE A 71 8.53 3.01 4.37
N CYS A 72 7.78 2.68 3.31
CA CYS A 72 6.42 3.20 3.12
C CYS A 72 5.32 2.15 3.19
N GLY A 73 5.67 0.86 3.25
CA GLY A 73 4.68 -0.22 3.31
C GLY A 73 4.12 -0.66 1.97
N TYR A 74 4.65 -0.15 0.85
CA TYR A 74 4.28 -0.65 -0.47
C TYR A 74 4.55 -2.15 -0.58
N ILE A 75 3.65 -2.88 -1.21
CA ILE A 75 3.82 -4.32 -1.47
C ILE A 75 3.83 -4.54 -2.97
N HIS A 76 4.87 -5.23 -3.45
CA HIS A 76 5.01 -5.59 -4.84
C HIS A 76 4.87 -7.10 -5.02
N LYS A 77 4.09 -7.52 -6.00
CA LYS A 77 3.93 -8.93 -6.36
C LYS A 77 4.83 -9.25 -7.54
N GLY A 78 5.71 -10.25 -7.37
CA GLY A 78 6.67 -10.66 -8.40
C GLY A 78 8.05 -10.06 -8.21
N ASP A 79 9.02 -10.59 -8.95
CA ASP A 79 10.44 -10.19 -8.87
C ASP A 79 10.82 -9.04 -9.81
N ASP A 80 9.92 -8.64 -10.68
CA ASP A 80 10.21 -7.71 -11.77
C ASP A 80 10.00 -6.26 -11.34
N PHE A 81 10.93 -5.74 -10.56
CA PHE A 81 10.94 -4.32 -10.20
C PHE A 81 12.34 -3.89 -9.73
N GLU A 82 12.66 -2.62 -9.90
CA GLU A 82 13.95 -2.03 -9.54
C GLU A 82 13.90 -1.21 -8.26
N LYS A 83 12.79 -0.53 -8.01
CA LYS A 83 12.61 0.35 -6.84
C LYS A 83 11.13 0.52 -6.50
N CYS A 84 10.88 1.00 -5.29
CA CYS A 84 9.53 1.34 -4.85
C CYS A 84 8.98 2.50 -5.70
N PRO A 85 7.77 2.36 -6.28
CA PRO A 85 7.18 3.45 -7.06
C PRO A 85 6.69 4.62 -6.20
N ILE A 86 6.59 4.44 -4.89
CA ILE A 86 6.10 5.47 -3.97
C ILE A 86 7.24 6.27 -3.35
N CYS A 87 8.23 5.58 -2.76
CA CYS A 87 9.31 6.24 -2.02
C CYS A 87 10.69 6.07 -2.64
N PHE A 88 10.79 5.33 -3.75
CA PHE A 88 12.02 5.10 -4.52
C PHE A 88 13.09 4.29 -3.79
N THR A 89 12.75 3.61 -2.70
CA THR A 89 13.65 2.68 -2.02
C THR A 89 14.06 1.57 -2.99
N PRO A 90 15.37 1.25 -3.12
CA PRO A 90 15.82 0.19 -4.03
C PRO A 90 15.22 -1.18 -3.68
N ALA A 91 15.02 -2.01 -4.71
CA ALA A 91 14.43 -3.33 -4.54
C ALA A 91 15.22 -4.23 -3.59
N ASP A 92 16.54 -4.09 -3.53
CA ASP A 92 17.40 -4.89 -2.67
C ASP A 92 17.19 -4.62 -1.17
N LYS A 93 16.46 -3.56 -0.82
CA LYS A 93 16.11 -3.23 0.56
C LYS A 93 14.76 -3.83 0.96
N PHE A 94 14.01 -4.36 0.02
CA PHE A 94 12.70 -4.94 0.29
C PHE A 94 12.82 -6.27 1.02
N ARG A 95 11.79 -6.56 1.82
CA ARG A 95 11.68 -7.85 2.51
C ARG A 95 10.80 -8.77 1.70
N LYS A 96 11.33 -9.95 1.36
CA LYS A 96 10.62 -10.97 0.58
C LYS A 96 9.77 -11.87 1.48
N PHE A 97 8.58 -12.17 0.99
CA PHE A 97 7.66 -13.12 1.64
C PHE A 97 7.24 -14.23 0.68
#